data_679e5794af6f362fc3ee9db95f8b6fb4
#
_entry.id   679e5794af6f362fc3ee9db95f8b6fb4
#
_cell.length_a   1.000
_cell.length_b   1.000
_cell.length_c   1.000
_cell.angle_alpha   90.00
_cell.angle_beta   90.00
_cell.angle_gamma   90.00
#
_symmetry.space_group_name_H-M   'P 1'
#
loop_
_entity.id
_entity.type
_entity.pdbx_description
1 polymer ?
#
loop_
_entity_poly.entity_id
_entity_poly.type
_entity_poly.pdbx_seq_one_letter_code
_entity_poly.pdbx_strand_id
1 'polypeptide(L)'
;MRRIALTALGFALLLSGVQLYAQTNAAVEKTLQSMEQTGWQAWKDHDAKPVEGMTPDNVINIADGAVSKGKQQVLKSMADSGCMVNSFSLSDFSYMWLDKDTVLMTYTATQDATCSGKKQAGKVIAASLWQKQKGKWMSPFHQETDAGM
;
A
#
# COMPACT_ATOMS: atom_id res chain seq x y z
N MET A 1 53.65 23.68 22.86
CA MET A 1 52.95 23.55 21.59
C MET A 1 52.14 22.24 21.62
N ARG A 2 50.88 22.33 22.04
CA ARG A 2 49.94 21.21 22.07
C ARG A 2 48.53 21.80 21.84
N ARG A 3 48.08 21.88 20.63
CA ARG A 3 46.65 22.15 20.29
C ARG A 3 46.34 21.42 18.98
N ILE A 4 45.11 20.92 18.90
CA ILE A 4 44.44 20.31 17.74
C ILE A 4 44.47 18.77 17.77
N ALA A 5 43.44 18.19 18.36
CA ALA A 5 42.83 16.92 17.95
C ALA A 5 41.54 16.62 18.75
N LEU A 6 40.50 17.40 18.59
CA LEU A 6 39.18 17.10 19.26
C LEU A 6 37.96 17.60 18.51
N THR A 7 37.96 17.56 17.18
CA THR A 7 36.77 18.00 16.40
C THR A 7 36.28 17.04 15.30
N ALA A 8 36.85 15.83 15.19
CA ALA A 8 36.46 14.90 14.12
C ALA A 8 35.46 13.81 14.53
N LEU A 9 35.16 13.62 15.83
CA LEU A 9 34.33 12.50 16.29
C LEU A 9 32.80 12.80 16.31
N GLY A 10 32.39 14.05 16.28
CA GLY A 10 30.97 14.44 16.40
C GLY A 10 30.16 14.32 15.12
N PHE A 11 30.81 14.36 13.94
CA PHE A 11 30.11 14.39 12.66
C PHE A 11 29.76 12.99 12.09
N ALA A 12 30.52 11.97 12.49
CA ALA A 12 30.29 10.59 12.00
C ALA A 12 29.07 9.90 12.63
N LEU A 13 28.65 10.28 13.83
CA LEU A 13 27.50 9.68 14.52
C LEU A 13 26.15 10.17 13.99
N LEU A 14 26.07 11.37 13.42
CA LEU A 14 24.83 11.90 12.86
C LEU A 14 24.49 11.29 11.47
N LEU A 15 25.51 10.95 10.69
CA LEU A 15 25.33 10.33 9.37
C LEU A 15 24.86 8.86 9.47
N SER A 16 25.27 8.13 10.49
CA SER A 16 24.86 6.73 10.69
C SER A 16 23.39 6.58 11.09
N GLY A 17 22.83 7.53 11.82
CA GLY A 17 21.40 7.52 12.21
C GLY A 17 20.45 7.72 11.03
N VAL A 18 20.80 8.60 10.10
CA VAL A 18 19.99 8.88 8.89
C VAL A 18 20.00 7.69 7.93
N GLN A 19 21.14 7.02 7.76
CA GLN A 19 21.24 5.83 6.90
C GLN A 19 20.44 4.64 7.45
N LEU A 20 20.45 4.42 8.76
CA LEU A 20 19.67 3.36 9.41
C LEU A 20 18.17 3.60 9.27
N TYR A 21 17.71 4.83 9.41
CA TYR A 21 16.29 5.17 9.25
C TYR A 21 15.82 4.99 7.80
N ALA A 22 16.59 5.44 6.82
CA ALA A 22 16.27 5.26 5.41
C ALA A 22 16.28 3.78 5.00
N GLN A 23 17.19 2.98 5.53
CA GLN A 23 17.27 1.55 5.23
C GLN A 23 16.10 0.76 5.84
N THR A 24 15.62 1.14 7.03
CA THR A 24 14.44 0.55 7.67
C THR A 24 13.17 0.88 6.90
N ASN A 25 13.02 2.11 6.42
CA ASN A 25 11.86 2.51 5.62
C ASN A 25 11.81 1.74 4.29
N ALA A 26 12.91 1.61 3.56
CA ALA A 26 12.96 0.87 2.31
C ALA A 26 12.57 -0.62 2.46
N ALA A 27 12.92 -1.25 3.57
CA ALA A 27 12.50 -2.63 3.85
C ALA A 27 10.99 -2.72 4.14
N VAL A 28 10.44 -1.75 4.87
CA VAL A 28 9.00 -1.67 5.12
C VAL A 28 8.25 -1.38 3.83
N GLU A 29 8.70 -0.46 3.01
CA GLU A 29 8.11 -0.12 1.71
C GLU A 29 7.97 -1.33 0.80
N LYS A 30 9.00 -2.18 0.70
CA LYS A 30 8.91 -3.47 -0.02
C LYS A 30 7.85 -4.41 0.57
N THR A 31 7.73 -4.44 1.90
CA THR A 31 6.69 -5.23 2.56
C THR A 31 5.30 -4.72 2.18
N LEU A 32 5.08 -3.41 2.21
CA LEU A 32 3.80 -2.80 1.86
C LEU A 32 3.47 -3.00 0.37
N GLN A 33 4.45 -2.92 -0.54
CA GLN A 33 4.26 -3.29 -1.95
C GLN A 33 3.77 -4.74 -2.10
N SER A 34 4.39 -5.67 -1.38
CA SER A 34 3.98 -7.08 -1.40
C SER A 34 2.56 -7.27 -0.85
N MET A 35 2.16 -6.49 0.14
CA MET A 35 0.80 -6.53 0.69
C MET A 35 -0.23 -5.96 -0.30
N GLU A 36 0.09 -4.89 -1.05
CA GLU A 36 -0.76 -4.43 -2.17
C GLU A 36 -0.88 -5.49 -3.27
N GLN A 37 0.23 -6.09 -3.66
CA GLN A 37 0.22 -7.19 -4.62
C GLN A 37 -0.68 -8.35 -4.16
N THR A 38 -0.68 -8.66 -2.86
CA THR A 38 -1.57 -9.65 -2.26
C THR A 38 -3.04 -9.22 -2.35
N GLY A 39 -3.33 -7.94 -2.14
CA GLY A 39 -4.68 -7.38 -2.29
C GLY A 39 -5.23 -7.54 -3.71
N TRP A 40 -4.44 -7.16 -4.71
CA TRP A 40 -4.81 -7.30 -6.12
C TRP A 40 -4.94 -8.76 -6.56
N GLN A 41 -4.07 -9.64 -6.06
CA GLN A 41 -4.19 -11.07 -6.33
C GLN A 41 -5.45 -11.66 -5.68
N ALA A 42 -5.77 -11.29 -4.44
CA ALA A 42 -6.98 -11.71 -3.76
C ALA A 42 -8.27 -11.30 -4.52
N TRP A 43 -8.30 -10.08 -5.07
CA TRP A 43 -9.38 -9.63 -5.94
C TRP A 43 -9.46 -10.46 -7.24
N LYS A 44 -8.33 -10.72 -7.88
CA LYS A 44 -8.27 -11.54 -9.09
C LYS A 44 -8.76 -12.97 -8.86
N ASP A 45 -8.39 -13.54 -7.73
CA ASP A 45 -8.69 -14.94 -7.39
C ASP A 45 -10.07 -15.12 -6.72
N HIS A 46 -10.78 -14.01 -6.43
CA HIS A 46 -12.02 -14.01 -5.63
C HIS A 46 -11.83 -14.65 -4.24
N ASP A 47 -10.63 -14.56 -3.68
CA ASP A 47 -10.28 -15.10 -2.36
C ASP A 47 -9.83 -13.97 -1.42
N ALA A 48 -10.73 -13.53 -0.55
CA ALA A 48 -10.45 -12.48 0.42
C ALA A 48 -9.64 -12.95 1.65
N LYS A 49 -9.41 -14.25 1.82
CA LYS A 49 -8.71 -14.82 2.98
C LYS A 49 -7.28 -14.29 3.16
N PRO A 50 -6.45 -14.13 2.10
CA PRO A 50 -5.09 -13.60 2.24
C PRO A 50 -5.03 -12.19 2.80
N VAL A 51 -6.07 -11.37 2.59
CA VAL A 51 -6.11 -9.96 3.02
C VAL A 51 -6.83 -9.74 4.35
N GLU A 52 -7.46 -10.76 4.90
CA GLU A 52 -8.24 -10.64 6.13
C GLU A 52 -7.42 -10.10 7.32
N GLY A 53 -6.15 -10.52 7.42
CA GLY A 53 -5.24 -10.11 8.50
C GLY A 53 -4.72 -8.67 8.38
N MET A 54 -4.81 -8.05 7.20
CA MET A 54 -4.38 -6.67 6.96
C MET A 54 -5.55 -5.69 6.76
N THR A 55 -6.80 -6.16 6.85
CA THR A 55 -8.02 -5.36 6.73
C THR A 55 -8.58 -5.08 8.13
N PRO A 56 -8.54 -3.84 8.65
CA PRO A 56 -9.09 -3.50 9.96
C PRO A 56 -10.62 -3.36 9.92
N ASP A 57 -11.28 -3.40 11.08
CA ASP A 57 -12.74 -3.34 11.17
C ASP A 57 -13.34 -2.03 10.64
N ASN A 58 -12.58 -0.93 10.72
CA ASN A 58 -13.00 0.40 10.27
C ASN A 58 -12.52 0.78 8.86
N VAL A 59 -12.15 -0.20 8.03
CA VAL A 59 -11.66 0.04 6.67
C VAL A 59 -12.68 0.76 5.79
N ILE A 60 -12.19 1.63 4.92
CA ILE A 60 -12.93 2.24 3.81
C ILE A 60 -12.20 1.90 2.52
N ASN A 61 -12.92 1.34 1.57
CA ASN A 61 -12.43 1.07 0.23
C ASN A 61 -13.29 1.81 -0.80
N ILE A 62 -12.65 2.50 -1.74
CA ILE A 62 -13.29 3.24 -2.83
C ILE A 62 -12.73 2.71 -4.15
N ALA A 63 -13.53 1.99 -4.90
CA ALA A 63 -13.16 1.45 -6.20
C ALA A 63 -14.40 1.37 -7.11
N ASP A 64 -14.22 1.46 -8.41
CA ASP A 64 -15.29 1.37 -9.43
C ASP A 64 -16.47 2.33 -9.18
N GLY A 65 -16.19 3.51 -8.61
CA GLY A 65 -17.22 4.50 -8.27
C GLY A 65 -18.08 4.14 -7.06
N ALA A 66 -17.74 3.09 -6.32
CA ALA A 66 -18.45 2.61 -5.13
C ALA A 66 -17.63 2.77 -3.86
N VAL A 67 -18.31 2.89 -2.72
CA VAL A 67 -17.68 2.96 -1.38
C VAL A 67 -18.12 1.75 -0.56
N SER A 68 -17.16 0.93 -0.15
CA SER A 68 -17.35 -0.16 0.81
C SER A 68 -16.78 0.22 2.17
N LYS A 69 -17.53 0.00 3.24
CA LYS A 69 -17.15 0.37 4.62
C LYS A 69 -17.24 -0.81 5.56
N GLY A 70 -16.17 -0.97 6.35
CA GLY A 70 -16.04 -2.06 7.32
C GLY A 70 -15.53 -3.36 6.70
N LYS A 71 -14.79 -4.11 7.53
CA LYS A 71 -14.07 -5.31 7.11
C LYS A 71 -14.95 -6.32 6.36
N GLN A 72 -16.10 -6.66 6.91
CA GLN A 72 -16.96 -7.68 6.31
C GLN A 72 -17.44 -7.27 4.90
N GLN A 73 -17.85 -6.00 4.72
CA GLN A 73 -18.29 -5.53 3.42
C GLN A 73 -17.15 -5.49 2.40
N VAL A 74 -15.96 -5.04 2.80
CA VAL A 74 -14.78 -5.00 1.90
C VAL A 74 -14.36 -6.41 1.49
N LEU A 75 -14.25 -7.36 2.42
CA LEU A 75 -13.90 -8.74 2.09
C LEU A 75 -14.97 -9.40 1.20
N LYS A 76 -16.26 -9.13 1.47
CA LYS A 76 -17.35 -9.63 0.64
C LYS A 76 -17.31 -9.03 -0.77
N SER A 77 -17.10 -7.73 -0.91
CA SER A 77 -17.02 -7.08 -2.24
C SER A 77 -15.85 -7.61 -3.07
N MET A 78 -14.77 -8.04 -2.45
CA MET A 78 -13.63 -8.66 -3.12
C MET A 78 -13.96 -10.10 -3.56
N ALA A 79 -14.55 -10.91 -2.69
CA ALA A 79 -14.91 -12.29 -2.99
C ALA A 79 -16.04 -12.41 -4.01
N ASP A 80 -17.02 -11.49 -3.97
CA ASP A 80 -18.22 -11.50 -4.81
C ASP A 80 -18.18 -10.37 -5.87
N SER A 81 -17.02 -9.96 -6.33
CA SER A 81 -16.86 -8.78 -7.20
C SER A 81 -17.59 -8.88 -8.53
N GLY A 82 -17.94 -10.08 -8.99
CA GLY A 82 -18.50 -10.31 -10.33
C GLY A 82 -17.54 -9.90 -11.46
N CYS A 83 -16.26 -9.79 -11.14
CA CYS A 83 -15.20 -9.42 -12.06
C CYS A 83 -14.49 -10.65 -12.64
N MET A 84 -14.13 -10.60 -13.89
CA MET A 84 -13.16 -11.49 -14.51
C MET A 84 -11.88 -10.69 -14.75
N VAL A 85 -10.81 -11.06 -14.05
CA VAL A 85 -9.52 -10.36 -14.09
C VAL A 85 -8.49 -11.24 -14.78
N ASN A 86 -8.13 -10.87 -16.01
CA ASN A 86 -7.13 -11.61 -16.79
C ASN A 86 -5.71 -11.34 -16.26
N SER A 87 -5.38 -10.07 -16.05
CA SER A 87 -4.05 -9.67 -15.58
C SER A 87 -4.08 -8.35 -14.84
N PHE A 88 -3.07 -8.11 -14.02
CA PHE A 88 -2.75 -6.80 -13.44
C PHE A 88 -1.23 -6.66 -13.22
N SER A 89 -0.78 -5.43 -13.10
CA SER A 89 0.58 -5.09 -12.67
C SER A 89 0.59 -3.79 -11.89
N LEU A 90 1.49 -3.68 -10.91
CA LEU A 90 1.65 -2.49 -10.06
C LEU A 90 3.01 -1.86 -10.31
N SER A 91 3.04 -0.53 -10.43
CA SER A 91 4.25 0.25 -10.71
C SER A 91 4.20 1.63 -10.07
N ASP A 92 5.27 2.40 -10.20
CA ASP A 92 5.35 3.81 -9.83
C ASP A 92 4.99 4.10 -8.36
N PHE A 93 5.44 3.23 -7.47
CA PHE A 93 5.19 3.39 -6.04
C PHE A 93 5.84 4.64 -5.47
N SER A 94 5.06 5.40 -4.70
CA SER A 94 5.51 6.59 -3.98
C SER A 94 5.00 6.55 -2.54
N TYR A 95 5.79 7.05 -1.59
CA TYR A 95 5.53 6.94 -0.16
C TYR A 95 5.62 8.31 0.51
N MET A 96 4.61 8.62 1.33
CA MET A 96 4.63 9.73 2.26
C MET A 96 4.51 9.17 3.67
N TRP A 97 5.61 9.16 4.41
CA TRP A 97 5.62 8.77 5.82
C TRP A 97 5.04 9.92 6.66
N LEU A 98 3.91 9.67 7.31
CA LEU A 98 3.25 10.62 8.20
C LEU A 98 3.87 10.55 9.61
N ASP A 99 4.26 9.35 10.02
CA ASP A 99 5.04 9.05 11.22
C ASP A 99 5.75 7.67 11.05
N LYS A 100 6.36 7.15 12.11
CA LYS A 100 7.09 5.85 12.07
C LYS A 100 6.18 4.62 11.83
N ASP A 101 4.89 4.75 12.06
CA ASP A 101 3.90 3.68 12.01
C ASP A 101 2.76 3.96 11.01
N THR A 102 2.84 5.07 10.26
CA THR A 102 1.79 5.49 9.32
C THR A 102 2.39 6.00 8.01
N VAL A 103 1.97 5.41 6.90
CA VAL A 103 2.42 5.80 5.56
C VAL A 103 1.25 5.87 4.59
N LEU A 104 1.18 6.95 3.83
CA LEU A 104 0.35 7.06 2.64
C LEU A 104 1.18 6.59 1.45
N MET A 105 0.68 5.59 0.75
CA MET A 105 1.31 5.04 -0.44
C MET A 105 0.43 5.30 -1.65
N THR A 106 1.03 5.72 -2.77
CA THR A 106 0.36 5.79 -4.06
C THR A 106 1.09 4.94 -5.07
N TYR A 107 0.36 4.42 -6.07
CA TYR A 107 0.94 3.63 -7.14
C TYR A 107 0.05 3.64 -8.38
N THR A 108 0.58 3.21 -9.50
CA THR A 108 -0.15 2.93 -10.73
C THR A 108 -0.48 1.43 -10.79
N ALA A 109 -1.74 1.10 -11.05
CA ALA A 109 -2.12 -0.26 -11.43
C ALA A 109 -2.57 -0.28 -12.89
N THR A 110 -2.06 -1.24 -13.66
CA THR A 110 -2.55 -1.58 -15.00
C THR A 110 -3.31 -2.89 -14.91
N GLN A 111 -4.50 -2.95 -15.51
CA GLN A 111 -5.37 -4.11 -15.39
C GLN A 111 -6.08 -4.44 -16.69
N ASP A 112 -6.34 -5.72 -16.89
CA ASP A 112 -7.27 -6.25 -17.89
C ASP A 112 -8.40 -7.00 -17.16
N ALA A 113 -9.49 -6.29 -16.91
CA ALA A 113 -10.63 -6.80 -16.14
C ALA A 113 -11.95 -6.41 -16.76
N THR A 114 -12.97 -7.24 -16.52
CA THR A 114 -14.37 -6.99 -16.88
C THR A 114 -15.24 -7.33 -15.69
N CYS A 115 -15.97 -6.35 -15.15
CA CYS A 115 -16.84 -6.50 -13.99
C CYS A 115 -18.31 -6.36 -14.42
N SER A 116 -19.14 -7.35 -14.10
CA SER A 116 -20.58 -7.37 -14.48
C SER A 116 -20.81 -7.07 -15.97
N GLY A 117 -19.94 -7.58 -16.83
CA GLY A 117 -20.00 -7.39 -18.29
C GLY A 117 -19.44 -6.04 -18.79
N LYS A 118 -19.01 -5.14 -17.92
CA LYS A 118 -18.41 -3.86 -18.27
C LYS A 118 -16.88 -3.91 -18.17
N LYS A 119 -16.19 -3.54 -19.25
CA LYS A 119 -14.73 -3.42 -19.24
C LYS A 119 -14.30 -2.33 -18.26
N GLN A 120 -13.35 -2.65 -17.40
CA GLN A 120 -12.78 -1.71 -16.45
C GLN A 120 -11.72 -0.83 -17.11
N ALA A 121 -11.42 0.32 -16.48
CA ALA A 121 -10.31 1.16 -16.90
C ALA A 121 -9.00 0.34 -16.92
N GLY A 122 -8.26 0.41 -18.02
CA GLY A 122 -7.01 -0.35 -18.17
C GLY A 122 -5.88 0.15 -17.27
N LYS A 123 -6.02 1.37 -16.74
CA LYS A 123 -5.06 2.01 -15.83
C LYS A 123 -5.81 2.80 -14.76
N VAL A 124 -5.40 2.61 -13.51
CA VAL A 124 -5.88 3.38 -12.35
C VAL A 124 -4.70 3.92 -11.52
N ILE A 125 -4.92 5.04 -10.87
CA ILE A 125 -4.04 5.53 -9.81
C ILE A 125 -4.67 5.12 -8.48
N ALA A 126 -3.92 4.38 -7.69
CA ALA A 126 -4.36 3.91 -6.38
C ALA A 126 -3.65 4.66 -5.24
N ALA A 127 -4.35 4.81 -4.13
CA ALA A 127 -3.82 5.34 -2.88
C ALA A 127 -4.25 4.45 -1.72
N SER A 128 -3.30 4.06 -0.86
CA SER A 128 -3.56 3.28 0.34
C SER A 128 -2.92 3.95 1.55
N LEU A 129 -3.67 4.05 2.64
CA LEU A 129 -3.12 4.39 3.93
C LEU A 129 -2.76 3.09 4.65
N TRP A 130 -1.49 2.96 5.01
CA TRP A 130 -0.98 1.85 5.82
C TRP A 130 -0.65 2.32 7.22
N GLN A 131 -1.13 1.59 8.22
CA GLN A 131 -0.92 1.91 9.62
C GLN A 131 -0.52 0.66 10.40
N LYS A 132 0.51 0.77 11.23
CA LYS A 132 0.94 -0.32 12.09
C LYS A 132 0.08 -0.36 13.36
N GLN A 133 -0.75 -1.37 13.49
CA GLN A 133 -1.64 -1.59 14.62
C GLN A 133 -1.23 -2.87 15.37
N LYS A 134 -0.90 -2.75 16.67
CA LYS A 134 -0.46 -3.89 17.49
C LYS A 134 0.68 -4.71 16.83
N GLY A 135 1.62 -4.00 16.20
CA GLY A 135 2.78 -4.60 15.54
C GLY A 135 2.54 -5.14 14.13
N LYS A 136 1.33 -5.07 13.58
CA LYS A 136 0.97 -5.52 12.24
C LYS A 136 0.60 -4.35 11.34
N TRP A 137 1.03 -4.37 10.09
CA TRP A 137 0.59 -3.41 9.09
C TRP A 137 -0.84 -3.73 8.64
N MET A 138 -1.70 -2.72 8.67
CA MET A 138 -3.11 -2.79 8.26
C MET A 138 -3.44 -1.61 7.35
N SER A 139 -4.33 -1.83 6.38
CA SER A 139 -4.80 -0.77 5.48
C SER A 139 -6.20 -0.31 5.86
N PRO A 140 -6.35 0.79 6.62
CA PRO A 140 -7.66 1.34 6.95
C PRO A 140 -8.32 2.10 5.78
N PHE A 141 -7.57 2.42 4.73
CA PHE A 141 -8.10 3.13 3.57
C PHE A 141 -7.42 2.68 2.28
N HIS A 142 -8.23 2.45 1.25
CA HIS A 142 -7.80 2.26 -0.12
C HIS A 142 -8.73 3.01 -1.07
N GLN A 143 -8.17 3.61 -2.11
CA GLN A 143 -8.90 4.29 -3.17
C GLN A 143 -8.27 4.05 -4.53
N GLU A 144 -9.11 3.87 -5.54
CA GLU A 144 -8.73 3.84 -6.94
C GLU A 144 -9.42 4.97 -7.71
N THR A 145 -8.71 5.53 -8.69
CA THR A 145 -9.21 6.56 -9.59
C THR A 145 -8.76 6.19 -11.00
N ASP A 146 -9.70 6.18 -11.96
CA ASP A 146 -9.36 5.97 -13.35
C ASP A 146 -8.29 6.98 -13.79
N ALA A 147 -7.17 6.46 -14.28
CA ALA A 147 -6.16 7.31 -14.91
C ALA A 147 -6.72 7.66 -16.29
N GLY A 148 -7.22 8.88 -16.43
CA GLY A 148 -7.79 9.37 -17.67
C GLY A 148 -6.88 9.08 -18.87
N MET A 149 -7.51 8.82 -19.99
CA MET A 149 -6.86 8.69 -21.30
C MET A 149 -6.14 9.99 -21.67
#